data_8840814c0181d618f3b5f5763230df9a
#
_entry.id   8840814c0181d618f3b5f5763230df9a
#
_cell.length_a   1.000
_cell.length_b   1.000
_cell.length_c   1.000
_cell.angle_alpha   90.00
_cell.angle_beta   90.00
_cell.angle_gamma   90.00
#
_symmetry.space_group_name_H-M   'P 1'
#
loop_
_entity.id
_entity.type
_entity.pdbx_description
1 polymer ?
#
loop_
_entity_poly.entity_id
_entity_poly.type
_entity_poly.pdbx_seq_one_letter_code
_entity_poly.pdbx_strand_id
1 'polypeptide(L)' 'MVKIRLRRLSAKKAPFYRVVVADSRYPRDGRFIEEIGTYNPLSDPAEIKIDAERAQKWIKNGAQPTDTVRALLKKTGVL' A
#
# COMPACT_ATOMS: atom_id res chain seq x y z
N MET A 1 11.92 11.36 -0.52
CA MET A 1 10.50 11.44 -0.87
C MET A 1 9.75 10.29 -0.20
N VAL A 2 8.63 10.59 0.41
CA VAL A 2 7.81 9.56 1.05
C VAL A 2 6.83 9.01 0.03
N LYS A 3 6.73 7.69 -0.04
CA LYS A 3 5.83 6.99 -0.97
C LYS A 3 4.93 6.00 -0.24
N ILE A 4 3.75 5.79 -0.82
CA ILE A 4 2.85 4.72 -0.39
C ILE A 4 2.99 3.61 -1.42
N ARG A 5 3.42 2.45 -0.97
CA ARG A 5 3.74 1.34 -1.87
C ARG A 5 3.38 -0.01 -1.27
N LEU A 6 3.37 -1.04 -2.11
CA LEU A 6 3.12 -2.41 -1.68
C LEU A 6 4.42 -3.08 -1.24
N ARG A 7 4.36 -3.75 -0.11
CA ARG A 7 5.42 -4.63 0.36
C ARG A 7 4.92 -6.05 0.27
N ARG A 8 5.67 -6.91 -0.40
CA ARG A 8 5.30 -8.31 -0.53
C ARG A 8 5.63 -9.07 0.76
N LEU A 9 4.63 -9.77 1.29
CA LEU A 9 4.80 -10.72 2.37
C LEU A 9 4.50 -12.08 1.79
N SER A 10 5.48 -12.85 1.42
CA SER A 10 5.09 -13.98 0.62
C SER A 10 5.39 -15.32 1.19
N ALA A 11 4.44 -16.19 1.09
CA ALA A 11 4.69 -17.57 0.76
C ALA A 11 4.85 -17.71 -0.77
N LYS A 12 5.57 -18.74 -1.21
CA LYS A 12 6.01 -18.92 -2.61
C LYS A 12 4.89 -18.91 -3.66
N LYS A 13 3.67 -19.26 -3.32
CA LYS A 13 2.55 -19.39 -4.27
C LYS A 13 1.36 -18.53 -3.89
N ALA A 14 1.48 -17.73 -2.86
CA ALA A 14 0.39 -16.93 -2.33
C ALA A 14 0.88 -15.51 -2.05
N PRO A 15 1.02 -14.67 -3.09
CA PRO A 15 1.44 -13.30 -2.86
C PRO A 15 0.39 -12.57 -2.02
N PHE A 16 0.87 -12.00 -0.94
CA PHE A 16 0.09 -11.16 -0.05
C PHE A 16 0.87 -9.89 0.15
N TYR A 17 0.21 -8.74 0.08
CA TYR A 17 0.88 -7.46 0.15
C TYR A 17 0.37 -6.63 1.32
N ARG A 18 1.27 -5.85 1.90
CA ARG A 18 0.92 -4.76 2.80
C ARG A 18 1.06 -3.44 2.07
N VAL A 19 0.14 -2.55 2.31
CA VAL A 19 0.23 -1.17 1.83
C VAL A 19 0.98 -0.38 2.91
N VAL A 20 2.16 0.11 2.56
CA VAL A 20 3.05 0.75 3.53
C VAL A 20 3.47 2.13 3.05
N VAL A 21 3.73 2.99 4.02
CA VAL A 21 4.34 4.30 3.79
C VAL A 21 5.82 4.17 4.07
N ALA A 22 6.65 4.52 3.10
CA ALA A 22 8.09 4.39 3.25
C ALA A 22 8.82 5.49 2.49
N ASP A 23 10.05 5.79 2.94
CA ASP A 23 10.94 6.66 2.18
C ASP A 23 11.37 5.93 0.90
N SER A 24 11.35 6.65 -0.23
CA SER A 24 11.71 6.07 -1.54
C SER A 24 13.13 5.52 -1.58
N ARG A 25 14.00 5.94 -0.66
CA ARG A 25 15.37 5.45 -0.55
C ARG A 25 15.45 4.08 0.12
N TYR A 26 14.38 3.64 0.80
CA TYR A 26 14.38 2.32 1.45
C TYR A 26 14.13 1.23 0.40
N PRO A 27 14.76 0.05 0.54
CA PRO A 27 14.44 -1.11 -0.30
C PRO A 27 12.95 -1.44 -0.21
N ARG A 28 12.38 -1.93 -1.32
CA ARG A 28 10.95 -2.25 -1.38
C ARG A 28 10.50 -3.20 -0.27
N ASP A 29 11.29 -4.21 0.03
CA ASP A 29 10.97 -5.23 1.04
C ASP A 29 11.71 -4.99 2.36
N GLY A 30 12.25 -3.78 2.54
CA GLY A 30 12.97 -3.38 3.73
C GLY A 30 12.12 -2.54 4.67
N ARG A 31 12.73 -1.50 5.23
CA ARG A 31 12.08 -0.61 6.18
C ARG A 31 10.87 0.11 5.62
N PHE A 32 9.93 0.38 6.49
CA PHE A 32 8.81 1.27 6.20
C PHE A 32 8.50 2.13 7.43
N ILE A 33 7.77 3.23 7.21
CA ILE A 33 7.40 4.15 8.29
C ILE A 33 6.14 3.66 8.99
N GLU A 34 5.13 3.28 8.22
CA GLU A 34 3.83 2.87 8.75
C GLU A 34 3.14 1.93 7.78
N GLU A 35 2.43 0.95 8.32
CA GLU A 35 1.54 0.08 7.55
C GLU A 35 0.12 0.66 7.62
N ILE A 36 -0.50 0.86 6.46
CA ILE A 36 -1.84 1.46 6.38
C ILE A 36 -2.87 0.54 5.76
N GLY A 37 -2.50 -0.64 5.36
CA GLY A 37 -3.47 -1.57 4.80
C GLY A 37 -2.85 -2.86 4.30
N THR A 38 -3.71 -3.70 3.75
CA THR A 38 -3.34 -4.99 3.17
C THR A 38 -4.03 -5.18 1.83
N TYR A 39 -3.41 -5.98 0.96
CA TYR A 39 -3.95 -6.33 -0.33
C TYR A 39 -3.72 -7.81 -0.62
N ASN A 40 -4.78 -8.55 -0.87
CA ASN A 40 -4.72 -9.95 -1.24
C ASN A 40 -5.30 -10.14 -2.65
N PRO A 41 -4.46 -10.23 -3.68
CA PRO A 41 -4.94 -10.37 -5.06
C PRO A 41 -5.48 -11.76 -5.38
N LEU A 42 -5.22 -12.75 -4.51
CA LEU A 42 -5.67 -14.13 -4.74
C LEU A 42 -7.10 -14.38 -4.30
N SER A 43 -7.67 -13.50 -3.49
CA SER A 43 -9.10 -13.58 -3.15
C SER A 43 -9.94 -13.23 -4.36
N ASP A 44 -11.13 -13.84 -4.45
CA ASP A 44 -12.08 -13.52 -5.51
C ASP A 44 -13.40 -13.05 -4.87
N PRO A 45 -13.70 -11.75 -4.93
CA PRO A 45 -12.87 -10.67 -5.49
C PRO A 45 -11.63 -10.36 -4.64
N ALA A 46 -10.64 -9.71 -5.24
CA ALA A 46 -9.43 -9.33 -4.53
C ALA A 46 -9.76 -8.54 -3.26
N GLU A 47 -9.15 -8.93 -2.16
CA GLU A 47 -9.40 -8.29 -0.88
C GLU A 47 -8.45 -7.12 -0.66
N ILE A 48 -9.02 -5.94 -0.45
CA ILE A 48 -8.26 -4.72 -0.22
C ILE A 48 -8.79 -4.08 1.05
N LYS A 49 -7.91 -3.92 2.04
CA LYS A 49 -8.23 -3.24 3.29
C LYS A 49 -7.25 -2.10 3.47
N ILE A 50 -7.74 -0.88 3.46
CA ILE A 50 -6.90 0.32 3.62
C ILE A 50 -7.55 1.21 4.65
N ASP A 51 -6.74 1.70 5.59
CA ASP A 51 -7.17 2.74 6.51
C ASP A 51 -7.26 4.06 5.72
N ALA A 52 -8.45 4.39 5.30
CA ALA A 52 -8.71 5.54 4.43
C ALA A 52 -8.24 6.84 5.09
N GLU A 53 -8.49 7.00 6.37
CA GLU A 53 -8.13 8.19 7.12
C GLU A 53 -6.62 8.41 7.14
N ARG A 54 -5.86 7.35 7.42
CA ARG A 54 -4.40 7.43 7.41
C ARG A 54 -3.85 7.65 6.01
N ALA A 55 -4.39 6.96 5.02
CA ALA A 55 -3.97 7.12 3.64
C ALA A 55 -4.18 8.57 3.17
N GLN A 56 -5.33 9.15 3.45
CA GLN A 56 -5.63 10.54 3.10
C GLN A 56 -4.70 11.51 3.81
N LYS A 57 -4.42 11.25 5.07
CA LYS A 57 -3.51 12.09 5.86
C LYS A 57 -2.11 12.10 5.26
N TRP A 58 -1.58 10.93 4.90
CA TRP A 58 -0.27 10.84 4.27
C TRP A 58 -0.22 11.52 2.91
N ILE A 59 -1.24 11.33 2.10
CA ILE A 59 -1.34 11.97 0.79
C ILE A 59 -1.40 13.50 0.93
N LYS A 60 -2.20 13.98 1.88
CA LYS A 60 -2.28 15.40 2.18
C LYS A 60 -0.94 15.98 2.60
N ASN A 61 -0.12 15.22 3.27
CA ASN A 61 1.22 15.62 3.73
C ASN A 61 2.31 15.38 2.68
N GLY A 62 1.97 15.03 1.47
CA GLY A 62 2.91 14.93 0.36
C GLY A 62 3.37 13.53 0.00
N ALA A 63 2.88 12.49 0.66
CA ALA A 63 3.21 11.12 0.28
C ALA A 63 2.61 10.80 -1.09
N GLN A 64 3.40 10.15 -1.94
CA GLN A 64 2.95 9.83 -3.29
C GLN A 64 2.71 8.33 -3.44
N PRO A 65 1.49 7.91 -3.80
CA PRO A 65 1.23 6.50 -4.08
C PRO A 65 1.87 6.07 -5.39
N THR A 66 2.37 4.83 -5.40
CA THR A 66 2.77 4.19 -6.66
C THR A 66 1.54 4.00 -7.55
N ASP A 67 1.74 3.72 -8.84
CA ASP A 67 0.62 3.53 -9.77
C ASP A 67 -0.33 2.43 -9.31
N THR A 68 0.22 1.31 -8.84
CA THR A 68 -0.59 0.20 -8.33
C THR A 68 -1.39 0.61 -7.11
N VAL A 69 -0.77 1.28 -6.14
CA VAL A 69 -1.46 1.75 -4.94
C VAL A 69 -2.50 2.80 -5.28
N ARG A 70 -2.20 3.69 -6.21
CA ARG A 70 -3.16 4.69 -6.65
C ARG A 70 -4.42 4.04 -7.21
N ALA A 71 -4.29 3.00 -8.01
CA ALA A 71 -5.43 2.24 -8.53
C ALA A 71 -6.23 1.60 -7.40
N LEU A 72 -5.56 1.04 -6.39
CA LEU A 72 -6.22 0.47 -5.23
C LEU A 72 -6.96 1.53 -4.41
N LEU A 73 -6.37 2.70 -4.23
CA LEU A 73 -7.01 3.79 -3.50
C LEU A 73 -8.25 4.32 -4.21
N LYS A 74 -8.20 4.40 -5.53
CA LYS A 74 -9.39 4.76 -6.33
C LYS A 74 -10.49 3.72 -6.20
N LYS A 75 -10.13 2.45 -6.20
CA LYS A 75 -11.06 1.34 -6.10
C LYS A 75 -11.77 1.30 -4.75
N THR A 76 -11.09 1.71 -3.69
CA THR A 76 -11.64 1.74 -2.33
C THR A 76 -12.32 3.08 -1.99
N GLY A 77 -12.27 4.05 -2.90
CA GLY A 77 -12.91 5.34 -2.68
C GLY A 77 -12.09 6.34 -1.89
N VAL A 78 -10.81 6.06 -1.64
CA VAL A 78 -9.92 7.00 -0.93
C VAL A 78 -9.49 8.16 -1.84
N LEU A 79 -9.37 7.90 -3.12
CA LEU A 79 -9.06 8.92 -4.12
C LEU A 79 -10.21 9.14 -5.09
#